data_637febe0fd8bb31dac7edc8cc93853dd
#
_entry.id   637febe0fd8bb31dac7edc8cc93853dd
#
_cell.length_a   1.000
_cell.length_b   1.000
_cell.length_c   1.000
_cell.angle_alpha   90.00
_cell.angle_beta   90.00
_cell.angle_gamma   90.00
#
_symmetry.space_group_name_H-M   'P 1'
#
loop_
_entity.id
_entity.type
_entity.pdbx_description
1 polymer ?
#
loop_
_entity_poly.entity_id
_entity_poly.type
_entity_poly.pdbx_seq_one_letter_code
_entity_poly.pdbx_strand_id
1 'polypeptide(L)'
;METSTNPVLVMMVGLSASGKSTIANNLAKENNYIIFSSDELREELYGDVNDQTHNHELFIELHKRIKTALKEGNNVIYDACNLSSKRRVAFLQELKHINCRKECIIAATPYEQCLRNNASRDRHVPDYVIERMYKSFDTPYFYEGFDHISIEYWKGSCNGSLLPMSWAIDYKNYNQDNPHHELTLGVHCINAFFWLYNNKLYDNASIGTIMHAALIHDCGKPFCKTFKNNKVETTDIAHYYGHEHVGAYDSLFFTYGFGISSLFVSALISNHMKPWVWERDNNEKMYNKYKKLWGDYFMECVMILHVADKAAH
;
A
#
# COMPACT_ATOMS: atom_id res chain seq x y z
N MET A 1 0.95 41.82 3.82
CA MET A 1 1.67 40.87 2.95
C MET A 1 1.04 39.55 3.22
N GLU A 2 0.17 39.05 2.34
CA GLU A 2 -0.32 37.68 2.41
C GLU A 2 0.89 36.78 2.20
N THR A 3 1.21 35.96 3.18
CA THR A 3 2.18 34.89 3.02
C THR A 3 1.58 33.92 2.00
N SER A 4 2.03 34.02 0.74
CA SER A 4 1.68 33.03 -0.29
C SER A 4 2.12 31.66 0.19
N THR A 5 1.20 30.95 0.83
CA THR A 5 1.43 29.54 1.17
C THR A 5 1.39 28.75 -0.14
N ASN A 6 2.43 27.94 -0.38
CA ASN A 6 2.45 27.08 -1.57
C ASN A 6 1.16 26.23 -1.64
N PRO A 7 0.57 26.07 -2.83
CA PRO A 7 -0.60 25.22 -3.00
C PRO A 7 -0.31 23.79 -2.54
N VAL A 8 -1.36 23.11 -2.09
CA VAL A 8 -1.29 21.74 -1.59
C VAL A 8 -1.95 20.80 -2.59
N LEU A 9 -1.25 19.72 -2.96
CA LEU A 9 -1.83 18.54 -3.57
C LEU A 9 -2.09 17.49 -2.50
N VAL A 10 -3.32 17.06 -2.35
CA VAL A 10 -3.70 15.87 -1.56
C VAL A 10 -4.04 14.73 -2.51
N MET A 11 -3.25 13.67 -2.51
CA MET A 11 -3.54 12.45 -3.27
C MET A 11 -4.26 11.44 -2.40
N MET A 12 -5.49 11.06 -2.81
CA MET A 12 -6.23 9.99 -2.14
C MET A 12 -5.71 8.62 -2.58
N VAL A 13 -5.54 7.69 -1.64
CA VAL A 13 -5.13 6.30 -1.91
C VAL A 13 -6.04 5.34 -1.17
N GLY A 14 -6.47 4.25 -1.81
CA GLY A 14 -7.28 3.21 -1.18
C GLY A 14 -8.13 2.41 -2.16
N LEU A 15 -8.72 1.33 -1.68
CA LEU A 15 -9.56 0.43 -2.48
C LEU A 15 -10.84 1.13 -2.96
N SER A 16 -11.50 0.58 -3.97
CA SER A 16 -12.85 1.01 -4.28
C SER A 16 -13.74 0.83 -3.04
N ALA A 17 -14.69 1.74 -2.83
CA ALA A 17 -15.59 1.75 -1.67
C ALA A 17 -14.91 1.94 -0.30
N SER A 18 -13.64 2.36 -0.23
CA SER A 18 -12.95 2.67 1.04
C SER A 18 -13.33 4.03 1.66
N GLY A 19 -14.21 4.81 1.02
CA GLY A 19 -14.63 6.12 1.54
C GLY A 19 -13.78 7.31 1.09
N LYS A 20 -12.86 7.15 0.15
CA LYS A 20 -11.98 8.23 -0.39
C LYS A 20 -12.74 9.49 -0.75
N SER A 21 -13.79 9.37 -1.58
CA SER A 21 -14.57 10.53 -2.06
C SER A 21 -15.32 11.22 -0.91
N THR A 22 -15.73 10.48 0.13
CA THR A 22 -16.33 11.07 1.34
C THR A 22 -15.28 11.90 2.10
N ILE A 23 -14.07 11.37 2.29
CA ILE A 23 -12.96 12.08 2.91
C ILE A 23 -12.60 13.32 2.08
N ALA A 24 -12.46 13.18 0.76
CA ALA A 24 -12.16 14.25 -0.17
C ALA A 24 -13.20 15.39 -0.10
N ASN A 25 -14.49 15.05 -0.12
CA ASN A 25 -15.58 16.01 -0.05
C ASN A 25 -15.61 16.77 1.29
N ASN A 26 -15.34 16.08 2.41
CA ASN A 26 -15.28 16.73 3.72
C ASN A 26 -14.10 17.70 3.78
N LEU A 27 -12.91 17.27 3.36
CA LEU A 27 -11.72 18.10 3.33
C LEU A 27 -11.87 19.34 2.43
N ALA A 28 -12.52 19.16 1.27
CA ALA A 28 -12.76 20.27 0.34
C ALA A 28 -13.71 21.32 0.92
N LYS A 29 -14.76 20.89 1.64
CA LYS A 29 -15.70 21.82 2.28
C LYS A 29 -15.06 22.66 3.39
N GLU A 30 -14.12 22.06 4.13
CA GLU A 30 -13.47 22.73 5.27
C GLU A 30 -12.35 23.69 4.82
N ASN A 31 -11.66 23.41 3.71
CA ASN A 31 -10.39 24.04 3.34
C ASN A 31 -10.30 24.59 1.92
N ASN A 32 -11.42 24.71 1.21
CA ASN A 32 -11.50 25.28 -0.17
C ASN A 32 -10.55 24.59 -1.18
N TYR A 33 -10.55 23.24 -1.20
CA TYR A 33 -9.84 22.46 -2.20
C TYR A 33 -10.70 22.25 -3.46
N ILE A 34 -10.07 22.21 -4.62
CA ILE A 34 -10.67 21.75 -5.87
C ILE A 34 -10.48 20.24 -5.98
N ILE A 35 -11.56 19.48 -6.10
CA ILE A 35 -11.48 18.03 -6.30
C ILE A 35 -11.38 17.72 -7.78
N PHE A 36 -10.41 16.90 -8.16
CA PHE A 36 -10.32 16.27 -9.47
C PHE A 36 -10.50 14.76 -9.30
N SER A 37 -11.70 14.29 -9.65
CA SER A 37 -12.09 12.88 -9.53
C SER A 37 -11.92 12.17 -10.88
N SER A 38 -11.28 10.99 -10.84
CA SER A 38 -11.17 10.14 -12.03
C SER A 38 -12.52 9.62 -12.51
N ASP A 39 -13.48 9.43 -11.61
CA ASP A 39 -14.80 8.93 -11.93
C ASP A 39 -15.68 10.04 -12.54
N GLU A 40 -15.66 11.24 -11.95
CA GLU A 40 -16.38 12.40 -12.50
C GLU A 40 -15.84 12.81 -13.87
N LEU A 41 -14.52 12.83 -14.03
CA LEU A 41 -13.92 13.16 -15.34
C LEU A 41 -14.28 12.11 -16.40
N ARG A 42 -14.38 10.83 -16.02
CA ARG A 42 -14.79 9.75 -16.93
C ARG A 42 -16.23 9.95 -17.41
N GLU A 43 -17.12 10.29 -16.50
CA GLU A 43 -18.49 10.62 -16.83
C GLU A 43 -18.58 11.85 -17.74
N GLU A 44 -17.81 12.92 -17.44
CA GLU A 44 -17.74 14.15 -18.26
C GLU A 44 -17.28 13.86 -19.70
N LEU A 45 -16.21 13.07 -19.87
CA LEU A 45 -15.58 12.88 -21.18
C LEU A 45 -16.24 11.80 -22.03
N TYR A 46 -16.77 10.76 -21.40
CA TYR A 46 -17.22 9.54 -22.12
C TYR A 46 -18.68 9.19 -21.84
N GLY A 47 -19.38 9.90 -20.94
CA GLY A 47 -20.79 9.64 -20.60
C GLY A 47 -21.05 8.32 -19.90
N ASP A 48 -19.98 7.62 -19.47
CA ASP A 48 -20.08 6.35 -18.73
C ASP A 48 -18.93 6.25 -17.72
N VAL A 49 -19.28 6.38 -16.46
CA VAL A 49 -18.34 6.27 -15.35
C VAL A 49 -17.62 4.90 -15.27
N ASN A 50 -18.15 3.87 -15.95
CA ASN A 50 -17.57 2.53 -15.98
C ASN A 50 -16.67 2.27 -17.21
N ASP A 51 -16.56 3.24 -18.12
CA ASP A 51 -15.66 3.09 -19.28
C ASP A 51 -14.20 2.95 -18.82
N GLN A 52 -13.63 1.77 -19.04
CA GLN A 52 -12.22 1.46 -18.74
C GLN A 52 -11.34 1.44 -20.01
N THR A 53 -11.92 1.69 -21.18
CA THR A 53 -11.21 1.59 -22.47
C THR A 53 -10.32 2.81 -22.71
N HIS A 54 -10.67 3.96 -22.18
CA HIS A 54 -9.99 5.25 -22.36
C HIS A 54 -9.17 5.69 -21.12
N ASN A 55 -8.73 4.74 -20.28
CA ASN A 55 -8.02 5.09 -19.05
C ASN A 55 -6.74 5.91 -19.27
N HIS A 56 -6.01 5.67 -20.36
CA HIS A 56 -4.76 6.38 -20.62
C HIS A 56 -5.02 7.87 -20.88
N GLU A 57 -5.95 8.19 -21.78
CA GLU A 57 -6.36 9.53 -22.15
C GLU A 57 -6.98 10.28 -20.96
N LEU A 58 -7.82 9.58 -20.19
CA LEU A 58 -8.42 10.09 -18.97
C LEU A 58 -7.36 10.62 -17.99
N PHE A 59 -6.35 9.78 -17.67
CA PHE A 59 -5.33 10.18 -16.71
C PHE A 59 -4.39 11.28 -17.25
N ILE A 60 -4.15 11.35 -18.55
CA ILE A 60 -3.42 12.48 -19.17
C ILE A 60 -4.19 13.78 -18.93
N GLU A 61 -5.49 13.81 -19.22
CA GLU A 61 -6.30 15.03 -19.03
C GLU A 61 -6.46 15.37 -17.55
N LEU A 62 -6.68 14.37 -16.68
CA LEU A 62 -6.77 14.57 -15.24
C LEU A 62 -5.49 15.21 -14.67
N HIS A 63 -4.33 14.67 -15.02
CA HIS A 63 -3.03 15.20 -14.60
C HIS A 63 -2.79 16.63 -15.14
N LYS A 64 -3.22 16.90 -16.37
CA LYS A 64 -3.13 18.24 -16.95
C LYS A 64 -3.97 19.27 -16.17
N ARG A 65 -5.23 18.94 -15.84
CA ARG A 65 -6.12 19.81 -15.05
C ARG A 65 -5.55 20.06 -13.64
N ILE A 66 -5.08 19.01 -12.96
CA ILE A 66 -4.43 19.13 -11.64
C ILE A 66 -3.22 20.06 -11.72
N LYS A 67 -2.32 19.88 -12.71
CA LYS A 67 -1.12 20.72 -12.89
C LYS A 67 -1.48 22.19 -13.18
N THR A 68 -2.54 22.44 -13.93
CA THR A 68 -3.02 23.80 -14.22
C THR A 68 -3.51 24.47 -12.94
N ALA A 69 -4.40 23.82 -12.18
CA ALA A 69 -4.92 24.37 -10.93
C ALA A 69 -3.82 24.65 -9.89
N LEU A 70 -2.84 23.76 -9.75
CA LEU A 70 -1.68 23.98 -8.86
C LEU A 70 -0.82 25.15 -9.28
N LYS A 71 -0.61 25.37 -10.60
CA LYS A 71 0.12 26.55 -11.13
C LYS A 71 -0.60 27.87 -10.89
N GLU A 72 -1.93 27.83 -10.84
CA GLU A 72 -2.79 28.95 -10.51
C GLU A 72 -2.86 29.25 -9.00
N GLY A 73 -2.17 28.44 -8.18
CA GLY A 73 -2.13 28.60 -6.71
C GLY A 73 -3.29 27.94 -5.97
N ASN A 74 -4.09 27.12 -6.63
CA ASN A 74 -5.22 26.42 -6.00
C ASN A 74 -4.77 25.18 -5.26
N ASN A 75 -5.38 24.91 -4.08
CA ASN A 75 -5.25 23.64 -3.39
C ASN A 75 -6.09 22.55 -4.10
N VAL A 76 -5.55 21.35 -4.25
CA VAL A 76 -6.13 20.30 -5.08
C VAL A 76 -6.23 18.98 -4.34
N ILE A 77 -7.35 18.28 -4.48
CA ILE A 77 -7.50 16.88 -4.12
C ILE A 77 -7.56 16.04 -5.40
N TYR A 78 -6.66 15.06 -5.50
CA TYR A 78 -6.64 14.06 -6.56
C TYR A 78 -7.37 12.80 -6.08
N ASP A 79 -8.68 12.67 -6.42
CA ASP A 79 -9.53 11.53 -6.02
C ASP A 79 -9.51 10.43 -7.08
N ALA A 80 -8.69 9.42 -6.82
CA ALA A 80 -8.62 8.16 -7.56
C ALA A 80 -8.11 7.05 -6.62
N CYS A 81 -8.08 5.79 -7.06
CA CYS A 81 -7.59 4.70 -6.22
C CYS A 81 -6.08 4.79 -5.94
N ASN A 82 -5.28 5.26 -6.89
CA ASN A 82 -3.84 5.54 -6.79
C ASN A 82 -3.00 4.45 -6.11
N LEU A 83 -3.32 3.16 -6.34
CA LEU A 83 -2.75 2.03 -5.61
C LEU A 83 -1.29 1.74 -5.97
N SER A 84 -0.87 2.02 -7.21
CA SER A 84 0.46 1.67 -7.71
C SER A 84 1.50 2.73 -7.37
N SER A 85 2.55 2.35 -6.64
CA SER A 85 3.71 3.19 -6.35
C SER A 85 4.38 3.73 -7.62
N LYS A 86 4.52 2.89 -8.65
CA LYS A 86 5.08 3.30 -9.95
C LYS A 86 4.31 4.47 -10.58
N ARG A 87 2.97 4.44 -10.52
CA ARG A 87 2.11 5.50 -11.09
C ARG A 87 2.17 6.76 -10.25
N ARG A 88 2.15 6.64 -8.91
CA ARG A 88 2.29 7.78 -8.00
C ARG A 88 3.62 8.50 -8.20
N VAL A 89 4.73 7.76 -8.19
CA VAL A 89 6.08 8.31 -8.44
C VAL A 89 6.15 9.02 -9.80
N ALA A 90 5.60 8.42 -10.86
CA ALA A 90 5.60 9.03 -12.19
C ALA A 90 4.85 10.38 -12.18
N PHE A 91 3.67 10.43 -11.58
CA PHE A 91 2.90 11.68 -11.49
C PHE A 91 3.59 12.72 -10.61
N LEU A 92 4.12 12.33 -9.44
CA LEU A 92 4.85 13.26 -8.56
C LEU A 92 6.10 13.83 -9.23
N GLN A 93 6.77 13.08 -10.12
CA GLN A 93 7.87 13.58 -10.93
C GLN A 93 7.43 14.61 -11.96
N GLU A 94 6.21 14.53 -12.51
CA GLU A 94 5.66 15.56 -13.39
C GLU A 94 5.48 16.92 -12.67
N LEU A 95 5.35 16.89 -11.33
CA LEU A 95 5.16 18.07 -10.49
C LEU A 95 6.48 18.72 -10.03
N LYS A 96 7.65 18.18 -10.40
CA LYS A 96 8.95 18.65 -9.90
C LYS A 96 9.24 20.14 -10.13
N HIS A 97 8.58 20.75 -11.12
CA HIS A 97 8.73 22.17 -11.45
C HIS A 97 7.57 23.05 -10.93
N ILE A 98 6.64 22.46 -10.19
CA ILE A 98 5.53 23.17 -9.56
C ILE A 98 5.82 23.21 -8.06
N ASN A 99 5.94 24.41 -7.52
CA ASN A 99 6.19 24.58 -6.09
C ASN A 99 4.89 24.35 -5.32
N CYS A 100 4.62 23.10 -4.94
CA CYS A 100 3.45 22.68 -4.17
C CYS A 100 3.85 21.67 -3.09
N ARG A 101 3.13 21.69 -1.97
CA ARG A 101 3.23 20.63 -0.95
C ARG A 101 2.45 19.41 -1.42
N LYS A 102 3.03 18.22 -1.29
CA LYS A 102 2.49 16.95 -1.75
C LYS A 102 2.11 16.08 -0.57
N GLU A 103 0.83 15.90 -0.37
CA GLU A 103 0.28 15.10 0.72
C GLU A 103 -0.42 13.86 0.20
N CYS A 104 -0.47 12.81 1.00
CA CYS A 104 -1.19 11.59 0.71
C CYS A 104 -2.12 11.25 1.87
N ILE A 105 -3.37 10.88 1.55
CA ILE A 105 -4.32 10.33 2.52
C ILE A 105 -4.65 8.89 2.11
N ILE A 106 -4.30 7.94 2.95
CA ILE A 106 -4.67 6.53 2.79
C ILE A 106 -6.01 6.32 3.46
N ALA A 107 -7.05 6.04 2.67
CA ALA A 107 -8.36 5.64 3.19
C ALA A 107 -8.32 4.16 3.59
N ALA A 108 -8.00 3.89 4.84
CA ALA A 108 -7.85 2.54 5.40
C ALA A 108 -9.21 1.99 5.88
N THR A 109 -9.86 1.25 5.01
CA THR A 109 -11.11 0.52 5.28
C THR A 109 -10.85 -0.97 5.07
N PRO A 110 -11.15 -1.87 6.04
CA PRO A 110 -10.93 -3.30 5.87
C PRO A 110 -11.55 -3.83 4.57
N TYR A 111 -10.86 -4.78 3.90
CA TYR A 111 -11.30 -5.33 2.61
C TYR A 111 -12.76 -5.80 2.62
N GLU A 112 -13.16 -6.58 3.62
CA GLU A 112 -14.54 -7.03 3.79
C GLU A 112 -15.54 -5.87 3.96
N GLN A 113 -15.11 -4.77 4.57
CA GLN A 113 -15.96 -3.59 4.69
C GLN A 113 -16.05 -2.85 3.35
N CYS A 114 -14.99 -2.83 2.55
CA CYS A 114 -15.05 -2.30 1.19
C CYS A 114 -16.06 -3.07 0.33
N LEU A 115 -16.13 -4.41 0.44
CA LEU A 115 -17.14 -5.22 -0.24
C LEU A 115 -18.55 -4.88 0.24
N ARG A 116 -18.78 -4.78 1.55
CA ARG A 116 -20.09 -4.37 2.11
C ARG A 116 -20.49 -2.98 1.65
N ASN A 117 -19.57 -2.01 1.71
CA ASN A 117 -19.84 -0.66 1.23
C ASN A 117 -20.13 -0.64 -0.28
N ASN A 118 -19.44 -1.46 -1.06
CA ASN A 118 -19.67 -1.59 -2.49
C ASN A 118 -21.07 -2.13 -2.78
N ALA A 119 -21.50 -3.16 -2.05
CA ALA A 119 -22.83 -3.76 -2.20
C ALA A 119 -24.00 -2.81 -1.84
N SER A 120 -23.74 -1.79 -1.01
CA SER A 120 -24.73 -0.80 -0.59
C SER A 120 -24.85 0.43 -1.51
N ARG A 121 -24.04 0.53 -2.57
CA ARG A 121 -24.03 1.66 -3.50
C ARG A 121 -24.98 1.42 -4.68
N ASP A 122 -25.47 2.50 -5.28
CA ASP A 122 -26.17 2.42 -6.57
C ASP A 122 -25.23 1.93 -7.68
N ARG A 123 -23.98 2.42 -7.69
CA ARG A 123 -22.93 1.96 -8.59
C ARG A 123 -22.07 0.87 -7.95
N HIS A 124 -22.14 -0.34 -8.49
CA HIS A 124 -21.35 -1.48 -8.05
C HIS A 124 -20.11 -1.68 -8.91
N VAL A 125 -18.95 -1.86 -8.27
CA VAL A 125 -17.74 -2.39 -8.91
C VAL A 125 -17.74 -3.90 -8.70
N PRO A 126 -17.48 -4.75 -9.73
CA PRO A 126 -17.40 -6.20 -9.53
C PRO A 126 -16.40 -6.58 -8.44
N ASP A 127 -16.73 -7.51 -7.56
CA ASP A 127 -15.93 -7.87 -6.39
C ASP A 127 -14.51 -8.32 -6.78
N TYR A 128 -14.35 -9.05 -7.89
CA TYR A 128 -13.05 -9.46 -8.40
C TYR A 128 -12.13 -8.26 -8.76
N VAL A 129 -12.71 -7.09 -9.08
CA VAL A 129 -11.93 -5.86 -9.32
C VAL A 129 -11.40 -5.31 -8.01
N ILE A 130 -12.22 -5.33 -6.94
CA ILE A 130 -11.80 -4.90 -5.60
C ILE A 130 -10.73 -5.88 -5.06
N GLU A 131 -10.91 -7.18 -5.27
CA GLU A 131 -9.90 -8.18 -4.93
C GLU A 131 -8.57 -7.93 -5.67
N ARG A 132 -8.62 -7.64 -6.97
CA ARG A 132 -7.43 -7.28 -7.75
C ARG A 132 -6.77 -6.01 -7.24
N MET A 133 -7.56 -5.01 -6.83
CA MET A 133 -7.05 -3.79 -6.19
C MET A 133 -6.33 -4.10 -4.88
N TYR A 134 -6.90 -4.96 -4.05
CA TYR A 134 -6.33 -5.39 -2.79
C TYR A 134 -4.99 -6.12 -3.00
N LYS A 135 -4.92 -7.05 -3.95
CA LYS A 135 -3.70 -7.76 -4.37
C LYS A 135 -2.69 -6.90 -5.14
N SER A 136 -2.94 -5.60 -5.30
CA SER A 136 -2.05 -4.66 -6.00
C SER A 136 -1.80 -3.36 -5.22
N PHE A 137 -2.09 -3.33 -3.94
CA PHE A 137 -1.88 -2.18 -3.08
C PHE A 137 -0.38 -2.01 -2.76
N ASP A 138 0.26 -1.01 -3.35
CA ASP A 138 1.58 -0.56 -2.92
C ASP A 138 1.40 0.53 -1.85
N THR A 139 1.96 0.34 -0.67
CA THR A 139 1.91 1.34 0.40
C THR A 139 2.59 2.64 -0.05
N PRO A 140 1.89 3.79 -0.02
CA PRO A 140 2.55 5.08 -0.22
C PRO A 140 3.59 5.32 0.87
N TYR A 141 4.78 5.82 0.47
CA TYR A 141 5.80 6.15 1.45
C TYR A 141 6.62 7.38 1.04
N PHE A 142 7.31 7.99 1.99
CA PHE A 142 8.02 9.27 1.80
C PHE A 142 9.04 9.26 0.67
N TYR A 143 9.67 8.12 0.38
CA TYR A 143 10.62 7.99 -0.74
C TYR A 143 9.95 8.21 -2.13
N GLU A 144 8.63 8.18 -2.21
CA GLU A 144 7.90 8.51 -3.45
C GLU A 144 7.90 10.01 -3.77
N GLY A 145 8.18 10.86 -2.75
CA GLY A 145 8.22 12.31 -2.86
C GLY A 145 7.04 13.03 -2.20
N PHE A 146 6.33 12.38 -1.28
CA PHE A 146 5.34 13.00 -0.42
C PHE A 146 6.00 13.74 0.74
N ASP A 147 5.49 14.94 1.05
CA ASP A 147 5.90 15.75 2.20
C ASP A 147 5.15 15.33 3.48
N HIS A 148 3.93 14.79 3.31
CA HIS A 148 3.11 14.28 4.41
C HIS A 148 2.27 13.08 3.96
N ILE A 149 2.09 12.11 4.85
CA ILE A 149 1.23 10.94 4.64
C ILE A 149 0.42 10.71 5.91
N SER A 150 -0.91 10.68 5.77
CA SER A 150 -1.83 10.32 6.84
C SER A 150 -2.65 9.08 6.49
N ILE A 151 -3.15 8.41 7.53
CA ILE A 151 -4.02 7.24 7.38
C ILE A 151 -5.36 7.59 8.04
N GLU A 152 -6.41 7.59 7.24
CA GLU A 152 -7.78 7.78 7.70
C GLU A 152 -8.46 6.42 7.83
N TYR A 153 -8.64 6.00 9.08
CA TYR A 153 -9.25 4.71 9.39
C TYR A 153 -10.77 4.78 9.35
N TRP A 154 -11.38 3.74 8.76
CA TRP A 154 -12.83 3.56 8.87
C TRP A 154 -13.26 3.43 10.33
N LYS A 155 -14.30 4.19 10.72
CA LYS A 155 -14.71 4.36 12.13
C LYS A 155 -15.02 3.06 12.90
N GLY A 156 -15.26 1.95 12.21
CA GLY A 156 -15.51 0.63 12.82
C GLY A 156 -14.27 -0.27 12.89
N SER A 157 -13.12 0.13 12.33
CA SER A 157 -11.94 -0.74 12.21
C SER A 157 -11.11 -0.86 13.50
N CYS A 158 -11.34 0.01 14.46
CA CYS A 158 -10.49 0.08 15.67
C CYS A 158 -10.97 -0.81 16.82
N ASN A 159 -12.06 -1.55 16.66
CA ASN A 159 -12.61 -2.44 17.67
C ASN A 159 -11.98 -3.84 17.60
N GLY A 160 -10.75 -3.98 18.06
CA GLY A 160 -10.07 -5.25 18.22
C GLY A 160 -8.90 -5.45 17.24
N SER A 161 -7.91 -4.56 17.32
CA SER A 161 -6.64 -4.81 16.63
C SER A 161 -5.98 -6.07 17.20
N LEU A 162 -5.91 -7.13 16.40
CA LEU A 162 -5.09 -8.28 16.71
C LEU A 162 -3.63 -7.82 16.85
N LEU A 163 -3.03 -8.15 17.98
CA LEU A 163 -1.59 -7.97 18.14
C LEU A 163 -0.86 -8.83 17.10
N PRO A 164 0.22 -8.34 16.47
CA PRO A 164 1.00 -9.13 15.52
C PRO A 164 1.40 -10.52 16.03
N MET A 165 1.79 -10.61 17.31
CA MET A 165 2.12 -11.90 17.94
C MET A 165 0.90 -12.83 18.04
N SER A 166 -0.30 -12.29 18.37
CA SER A 166 -1.53 -13.11 18.43
C SER A 166 -1.86 -13.68 17.07
N TRP A 167 -1.74 -12.87 16.01
CA TRP A 167 -1.92 -13.35 14.64
C TRP A 167 -0.97 -14.51 14.31
N ALA A 168 0.34 -14.35 14.58
CA ALA A 168 1.33 -15.39 14.31
C ALA A 168 1.03 -16.70 15.09
N ILE A 169 0.53 -16.59 16.33
CA ILE A 169 0.10 -17.74 17.14
C ILE A 169 -1.14 -18.42 16.54
N ASP A 170 -2.12 -17.66 16.06
CA ASP A 170 -3.32 -18.19 15.42
C ASP A 170 -2.98 -18.99 14.16
N TYR A 171 -1.96 -18.57 13.41
CA TYR A 171 -1.47 -19.24 12.20
C TYR A 171 -0.32 -20.22 12.43
N LYS A 172 0.02 -20.56 13.69
CA LYS A 172 1.12 -21.48 14.03
C LYS A 172 1.02 -22.87 13.40
N ASN A 173 -0.18 -23.31 13.06
CA ASN A 173 -0.43 -24.62 12.43
C ASN A 173 -0.82 -24.51 10.94
N TYR A 174 -0.77 -23.31 10.35
CA TYR A 174 -1.17 -23.11 8.96
C TYR A 174 -0.12 -23.70 8.02
N ASN A 175 -0.48 -24.79 7.32
CA ASN A 175 0.37 -25.42 6.32
C ASN A 175 0.45 -24.56 5.06
N GLN A 176 1.67 -24.30 4.62
CA GLN A 176 1.91 -23.47 3.43
C GLN A 176 1.75 -24.28 2.12
N ASP A 177 1.69 -25.63 2.16
CA ASP A 177 1.54 -26.52 1.00
C ASP A 177 2.48 -26.19 -0.16
N ASN A 178 3.72 -25.83 0.18
CA ASN A 178 4.75 -25.46 -0.76
C ASN A 178 6.11 -25.99 -0.26
N PRO A 179 6.85 -26.79 -1.08
CA PRO A 179 8.10 -27.43 -0.67
C PRO A 179 9.25 -26.44 -0.37
N HIS A 180 9.09 -25.16 -0.73
CA HIS A 180 10.04 -24.10 -0.36
C HIS A 180 9.82 -23.60 1.07
N HIS A 181 8.79 -24.06 1.78
CA HIS A 181 8.47 -23.68 3.16
C HIS A 181 8.40 -24.94 4.02
N GLU A 182 9.46 -25.21 4.77
CA GLU A 182 9.50 -26.35 5.70
C GLU A 182 8.66 -26.13 6.96
N LEU A 183 8.47 -24.85 7.32
CA LEU A 183 7.73 -24.45 8.52
C LEU A 183 6.29 -24.02 8.19
N THR A 184 5.43 -24.15 9.18
CA THR A 184 4.10 -23.55 9.16
C THR A 184 4.21 -22.02 9.19
N LEU A 185 3.20 -21.32 8.69
CA LEU A 185 3.23 -19.90 8.48
C LEU A 185 3.56 -19.09 9.74
N GLY A 186 2.82 -19.35 10.84
CA GLY A 186 3.05 -18.61 12.07
C GLY A 186 4.39 -18.94 12.72
N VAL A 187 4.87 -20.21 12.64
CA VAL A 187 6.19 -20.59 13.16
C VAL A 187 7.29 -19.87 12.40
N HIS A 188 7.19 -19.82 11.07
CA HIS A 188 8.12 -19.04 10.24
C HIS A 188 8.21 -17.57 10.68
N CYS A 189 7.07 -16.89 10.80
CA CYS A 189 7.03 -15.49 11.21
C CYS A 189 7.59 -15.27 12.64
N ILE A 190 7.29 -16.17 13.57
CA ILE A 190 7.82 -16.13 14.94
C ILE A 190 9.34 -16.34 14.93
N ASN A 191 9.86 -17.26 14.12
CA ASN A 191 11.31 -17.49 14.00
C ASN A 191 12.01 -16.24 13.43
N ALA A 192 11.45 -15.57 12.43
CA ALA A 192 12.00 -14.32 11.88
C ALA A 192 12.09 -13.23 12.96
N PHE A 193 11.05 -13.08 13.78
CA PHE A 193 11.06 -12.16 14.92
C PHE A 193 12.16 -12.50 15.93
N PHE A 194 12.27 -13.78 16.37
CA PHE A 194 13.28 -14.18 17.35
C PHE A 194 14.70 -14.13 16.78
N TRP A 195 14.87 -14.34 15.48
CA TRP A 195 16.15 -14.13 14.84
C TRP A 195 16.64 -12.69 15.01
N LEU A 196 15.77 -11.71 14.74
CA LEU A 196 16.08 -10.28 14.96
C LEU A 196 16.38 -9.98 16.43
N TYR A 197 15.56 -10.51 17.34
CA TYR A 197 15.74 -10.33 18.78
C TYR A 197 17.09 -10.85 19.28
N ASN A 198 17.52 -12.03 18.83
CA ASN A 198 18.75 -12.69 19.28
C ASN A 198 20.02 -12.08 18.64
N ASN A 199 19.93 -11.54 17.42
CA ASN A 199 21.08 -10.98 16.71
C ASN A 199 21.41 -9.53 17.11
N LYS A 200 20.65 -8.95 18.05
CA LYS A 200 20.96 -7.65 18.69
C LYS A 200 21.27 -6.53 17.70
N LEU A 201 20.52 -6.42 16.61
CA LEU A 201 20.66 -5.35 15.61
C LEU A 201 20.15 -3.99 16.14
N TYR A 202 20.37 -3.74 17.44
CA TYR A 202 19.79 -2.60 18.18
C TYR A 202 20.34 -1.23 17.76
N ASP A 203 21.38 -1.18 16.96
CA ASP A 203 21.92 0.07 16.44
C ASP A 203 20.97 0.73 15.41
N ASN A 204 20.03 -0.05 14.85
CA ASN A 204 18.99 0.51 13.99
C ASN A 204 17.80 1.00 14.81
N ALA A 205 17.54 2.32 14.76
CA ALA A 205 16.44 2.97 15.52
C ALA A 205 15.05 2.39 15.23
N SER A 206 14.88 1.69 14.12
CA SER A 206 13.60 1.06 13.70
C SER A 206 13.51 -0.42 14.01
N ILE A 207 14.47 -1.01 14.70
CA ILE A 207 14.52 -2.48 14.90
C ILE A 207 13.21 -3.02 15.51
N GLY A 208 12.62 -2.32 16.49
CA GLY A 208 11.35 -2.72 17.08
C GLY A 208 10.21 -2.77 16.06
N THR A 209 10.17 -1.82 15.13
CA THR A 209 9.17 -1.79 14.04
C THR A 209 9.45 -2.89 13.01
N ILE A 210 10.72 -3.18 12.69
CA ILE A 210 11.11 -4.27 11.80
C ILE A 210 10.74 -5.62 12.41
N MET A 211 10.92 -5.81 13.72
CA MET A 211 10.50 -7.02 14.44
C MET A 211 8.98 -7.23 14.36
N HIS A 212 8.18 -6.16 14.47
CA HIS A 212 6.73 -6.27 14.26
C HIS A 212 6.38 -6.61 12.81
N ALA A 213 7.08 -6.02 11.84
CA ALA A 213 6.93 -6.39 10.44
C ALA A 213 7.27 -7.88 10.23
N ALA A 214 8.32 -8.40 10.84
CA ALA A 214 8.71 -9.81 10.75
C ALA A 214 7.61 -10.77 11.25
N LEU A 215 6.84 -10.39 12.29
CA LEU A 215 5.73 -11.20 12.81
C LEU A 215 4.56 -11.34 11.83
N ILE A 216 4.39 -10.41 10.90
CA ILE A 216 3.20 -10.35 10.03
C ILE A 216 3.56 -10.13 8.55
N HIS A 217 4.84 -10.25 8.15
CA HIS A 217 5.24 -9.98 6.76
C HIS A 217 4.49 -10.85 5.75
N ASP A 218 4.12 -12.03 6.15
CA ASP A 218 3.42 -13.03 5.36
C ASP A 218 1.91 -13.09 5.65
N CYS A 219 1.33 -12.13 6.38
CA CYS A 219 -0.08 -12.18 6.78
C CYS A 219 -1.07 -12.18 5.60
N GLY A 220 -0.64 -11.78 4.43
CA GLY A 220 -1.45 -11.88 3.20
C GLY A 220 -1.53 -13.29 2.58
N LYS A 221 -0.66 -14.23 2.99
CA LYS A 221 -0.62 -15.59 2.41
C LYS A 221 -1.94 -16.35 2.50
N PRO A 222 -2.66 -16.38 3.66
CA PRO A 222 -3.92 -17.10 3.75
C PRO A 222 -4.96 -16.66 2.72
N PHE A 223 -5.06 -15.35 2.47
CA PHE A 223 -5.96 -14.80 1.46
C PHE A 223 -5.51 -15.11 0.02
N CYS A 224 -4.21 -15.13 -0.23
CA CYS A 224 -3.65 -15.28 -1.57
C CYS A 224 -3.43 -16.74 -2.00
N LYS A 225 -3.62 -17.72 -1.09
CA LYS A 225 -3.35 -19.13 -1.37
C LYS A 225 -4.14 -19.63 -2.58
N THR A 226 -3.44 -20.18 -3.55
CA THR A 226 -4.03 -20.78 -4.74
C THR A 226 -3.18 -21.96 -5.23
N PHE A 227 -3.83 -22.99 -5.79
CA PHE A 227 -3.17 -24.08 -6.47
C PHE A 227 -3.16 -23.89 -8.00
N LYS A 228 -3.15 -22.64 -8.44
CA LYS A 228 -3.00 -22.27 -9.86
C LYS A 228 -1.73 -21.46 -10.05
N ASN A 229 -0.94 -21.86 -11.07
CA ASN A 229 0.25 -21.10 -11.47
C ASN A 229 -0.12 -19.82 -12.25
N ASN A 230 0.88 -19.02 -12.64
CA ASN A 230 0.70 -17.79 -13.42
C ASN A 230 0.02 -17.99 -14.79
N LYS A 231 -0.03 -19.24 -15.30
CA LYS A 231 -0.73 -19.61 -16.53
C LYS A 231 -2.15 -20.11 -16.27
N VAL A 232 -2.61 -20.03 -15.01
CA VAL A 232 -3.93 -20.52 -14.55
C VAL A 232 -4.06 -22.05 -14.62
N GLU A 233 -2.96 -22.79 -14.72
CA GLU A 233 -2.92 -24.25 -14.67
C GLU A 233 -2.91 -24.72 -13.24
N THR A 234 -3.67 -25.79 -12.92
CA THR A 234 -3.70 -26.39 -11.59
C THR A 234 -2.37 -27.10 -11.28
N THR A 235 -1.88 -26.92 -10.07
CA THR A 235 -0.63 -27.49 -9.54
C THR A 235 -0.88 -28.15 -8.18
N ASP A 236 0.01 -29.04 -7.78
CA ASP A 236 -0.03 -29.65 -6.42
C ASP A 236 0.67 -28.76 -5.37
N ILE A 237 1.23 -27.64 -5.80
CA ILE A 237 1.98 -26.70 -4.97
C ILE A 237 1.17 -25.41 -4.80
N ALA A 238 1.06 -24.88 -3.60
CA ALA A 238 0.40 -23.62 -3.34
C ALA A 238 1.27 -22.43 -3.81
N HIS A 239 0.60 -21.42 -4.36
CA HIS A 239 1.17 -20.14 -4.76
C HIS A 239 0.48 -19.00 -3.98
N TYR A 240 1.19 -17.88 -3.79
CA TYR A 240 0.77 -16.78 -2.92
C TYR A 240 0.92 -15.41 -3.61
N TYR A 241 0.49 -15.30 -4.86
CA TYR A 241 0.68 -14.09 -5.67
C TYR A 241 0.01 -12.86 -5.05
N GLY A 242 0.80 -11.82 -4.79
CA GLY A 242 0.35 -10.55 -4.23
C GLY A 242 0.14 -10.57 -2.71
N HIS A 243 0.64 -11.59 -2.00
CA HIS A 243 0.53 -11.64 -0.53
C HIS A 243 1.22 -10.45 0.15
N GLU A 244 2.30 -9.93 -0.43
CA GLU A 244 3.00 -8.74 0.03
C GLU A 244 2.12 -7.48 -0.02
N HIS A 245 1.24 -7.38 -1.01
CA HIS A 245 0.30 -6.28 -1.17
C HIS A 245 -0.88 -6.39 -0.21
N VAL A 246 -1.46 -7.60 -0.11
CA VAL A 246 -2.52 -7.91 0.86
C VAL A 246 -2.01 -7.73 2.28
N GLY A 247 -0.86 -8.29 2.62
CA GLY A 247 -0.24 -8.15 3.94
C GLY A 247 0.09 -6.70 4.28
N ALA A 248 0.56 -5.92 3.31
CA ALA A 248 0.81 -4.49 3.49
C ALA A 248 -0.48 -3.72 3.82
N TYR A 249 -1.58 -4.01 3.14
CA TYR A 249 -2.86 -3.39 3.43
C TYR A 249 -3.39 -3.78 4.81
N ASP A 250 -3.38 -5.07 5.15
CA ASP A 250 -3.87 -5.59 6.42
C ASP A 250 -3.04 -5.10 7.61
N SER A 251 -1.71 -4.97 7.42
CA SER A 251 -0.82 -4.49 8.48
C SER A 251 -1.14 -3.08 8.97
N LEU A 252 -1.83 -2.25 8.18
CA LEU A 252 -2.33 -0.96 8.63
C LEU A 252 -3.23 -1.09 9.87
N PHE A 253 -3.98 -2.20 9.98
CA PHE A 253 -4.94 -2.43 11.06
C PHE A 253 -4.32 -3.18 12.25
N PHE A 254 -3.30 -4.01 12.04
CA PHE A 254 -2.64 -4.77 13.10
C PHE A 254 -1.86 -3.91 14.08
N THR A 255 -1.24 -2.84 13.60
CA THR A 255 -0.35 -1.99 14.39
C THR A 255 -1.03 -0.71 14.91
N TYR A 256 -2.29 -0.49 14.56
CA TYR A 256 -3.04 0.70 14.98
C TYR A 256 -3.17 0.77 16.51
N GLY A 257 -2.80 1.92 17.08
CA GLY A 257 -2.93 2.19 18.50
C GLY A 257 -1.79 1.70 19.40
N PHE A 258 -0.76 1.03 18.86
CA PHE A 258 0.36 0.50 19.66
C PHE A 258 1.64 1.35 19.65
N GLY A 259 1.56 2.61 19.19
CA GLY A 259 2.72 3.50 19.11
C GLY A 259 3.76 3.08 18.06
N ILE A 260 3.47 2.04 17.28
CA ILE A 260 4.29 1.57 16.16
C ILE A 260 3.79 2.26 14.90
N SER A 261 4.71 2.66 14.03
CA SER A 261 4.35 3.27 12.76
C SER A 261 3.69 2.24 11.81
N SER A 262 2.34 2.20 11.80
CA SER A 262 1.58 1.34 10.86
C SER A 262 1.99 1.57 9.41
N LEU A 263 2.26 2.83 9.04
CA LEU A 263 2.73 3.19 7.71
C LEU A 263 4.09 2.53 7.40
N PHE A 264 5.02 2.54 8.36
CA PHE A 264 6.36 1.98 8.13
C PHE A 264 6.32 0.46 8.06
N VAL A 265 5.58 -0.22 8.94
CA VAL A 265 5.35 -1.67 8.87
C VAL A 265 4.75 -2.06 7.52
N SER A 266 3.70 -1.37 7.10
CA SER A 266 3.04 -1.60 5.81
C SER A 266 4.01 -1.41 4.63
N ALA A 267 4.84 -0.36 4.66
CA ALA A 267 5.83 -0.11 3.61
C ALA A 267 6.92 -1.19 3.56
N LEU A 268 7.37 -1.70 4.71
CA LEU A 268 8.32 -2.81 4.77
C LEU A 268 7.71 -4.08 4.16
N ILE A 269 6.48 -4.43 4.57
CA ILE A 269 5.76 -5.61 4.07
C ILE A 269 5.48 -5.50 2.57
N SER A 270 5.07 -4.33 2.07
CA SER A 270 4.85 -4.09 0.63
C SER A 270 6.12 -4.32 -0.22
N ASN A 271 7.28 -4.30 0.41
CA ASN A 271 8.56 -4.37 -0.30
C ASN A 271 9.40 -5.62 0.05
N HIS A 272 8.99 -6.48 1.01
CA HIS A 272 9.81 -7.58 1.52
C HIS A 272 10.16 -8.64 0.46
N MET A 273 9.32 -8.82 -0.57
CA MET A 273 9.57 -9.76 -1.65
C MET A 273 10.58 -9.25 -2.70
N LYS A 274 10.88 -7.95 -2.73
CA LYS A 274 11.79 -7.39 -3.76
C LYS A 274 13.22 -7.91 -3.65
N PRO A 275 13.83 -8.04 -2.45
CA PRO A 275 15.15 -8.65 -2.32
C PRO A 275 15.22 -10.07 -2.88
N TRP A 276 14.21 -10.91 -2.63
CA TRP A 276 14.14 -12.26 -3.19
C TRP A 276 14.21 -12.27 -4.73
N VAL A 277 13.56 -11.30 -5.37
CA VAL A 277 13.52 -11.19 -6.84
C VAL A 277 14.89 -10.80 -7.39
N TRP A 278 15.53 -9.76 -6.85
CA TRP A 278 16.84 -9.35 -7.40
C TRP A 278 17.97 -10.29 -7.05
N GLU A 279 17.92 -10.99 -5.90
CA GLU A 279 18.89 -12.04 -5.56
C GLU A 279 18.75 -13.25 -6.48
N ARG A 280 17.52 -13.79 -6.63
CA ARG A 280 17.25 -14.92 -7.50
C ARG A 280 17.70 -14.66 -8.94
N ASP A 281 17.43 -13.48 -9.46
CA ASP A 281 17.69 -13.11 -10.85
C ASP A 281 19.09 -12.47 -11.02
N ASN A 282 19.92 -12.40 -9.95
CA ASN A 282 21.19 -11.70 -9.89
C ASN A 282 21.11 -10.30 -10.53
N ASN A 283 20.04 -9.55 -10.20
CA ASN A 283 19.65 -8.31 -10.86
C ASN A 283 20.15 -7.08 -10.12
N GLU A 284 21.46 -6.81 -10.24
CA GLU A 284 22.11 -5.64 -9.64
C GLU A 284 21.49 -4.31 -10.12
N LYS A 285 21.02 -4.25 -11.36
CA LYS A 285 20.34 -3.05 -11.89
C LYS A 285 19.06 -2.75 -11.12
N MET A 286 18.30 -3.79 -10.75
CA MET A 286 17.08 -3.64 -9.96
C MET A 286 17.43 -3.20 -8.53
N TYR A 287 18.42 -3.82 -7.89
CA TYR A 287 18.93 -3.40 -6.58
C TYR A 287 19.30 -1.92 -6.57
N ASN A 288 20.16 -1.48 -7.50
CA ASN A 288 20.60 -0.08 -7.60
C ASN A 288 19.44 0.89 -7.85
N LYS A 289 18.45 0.50 -8.65
CA LYS A 289 17.24 1.29 -8.87
C LYS A 289 16.47 1.52 -7.57
N TYR A 290 16.24 0.47 -6.78
CA TYR A 290 15.51 0.60 -5.51
C TYR A 290 16.33 1.32 -4.45
N LYS A 291 17.65 1.08 -4.38
CA LYS A 291 18.55 1.83 -3.49
C LYS A 291 18.47 3.34 -3.76
N LYS A 292 18.48 3.74 -5.03
CA LYS A 292 18.32 5.16 -5.41
C LYS A 292 16.95 5.72 -5.05
N LEU A 293 15.87 4.92 -5.18
CA LEU A 293 14.50 5.35 -4.90
C LEU A 293 14.26 5.47 -3.39
N TRP A 294 14.65 4.45 -2.63
CA TRP A 294 14.32 4.32 -1.21
C TRP A 294 15.27 5.08 -0.29
N GLY A 295 16.49 5.35 -0.74
CA GLY A 295 17.59 5.82 0.09
C GLY A 295 18.19 4.71 0.95
N ASP A 296 19.33 5.02 1.60
CA ASP A 296 20.11 4.00 2.32
C ASP A 296 19.34 3.45 3.53
N TYR A 297 18.66 4.31 4.29
CA TYR A 297 17.97 3.90 5.52
C TYR A 297 16.82 2.92 5.28
N PHE A 298 15.90 3.22 4.34
CA PHE A 298 14.77 2.33 4.06
C PHE A 298 15.25 1.02 3.41
N MET A 299 16.28 1.12 2.53
CA MET A 299 16.92 -0.07 1.95
C MET A 299 17.51 -0.97 3.04
N GLU A 300 18.23 -0.42 4.00
CA GLU A 300 18.79 -1.16 5.15
C GLU A 300 17.68 -1.88 5.93
N CYS A 301 16.59 -1.19 6.25
CA CYS A 301 15.46 -1.79 6.98
C CYS A 301 14.81 -2.95 6.22
N VAL A 302 14.62 -2.82 4.90
CA VAL A 302 14.10 -3.90 4.05
C VAL A 302 15.07 -5.08 4.02
N MET A 303 16.39 -4.84 3.93
CA MET A 303 17.40 -5.89 3.92
C MET A 303 17.50 -6.60 5.28
N ILE A 304 17.36 -5.89 6.40
CA ILE A 304 17.29 -6.51 7.74
C ILE A 304 16.09 -7.47 7.82
N LEU A 305 14.91 -7.03 7.37
CA LEU A 305 13.72 -7.90 7.33
C LEU A 305 13.96 -9.12 6.44
N HIS A 306 14.55 -8.93 5.25
CA HIS A 306 14.85 -9.99 4.31
C HIS A 306 15.82 -11.06 4.88
N VAL A 307 16.87 -10.61 5.58
CA VAL A 307 17.82 -11.56 6.22
C VAL A 307 17.12 -12.36 7.31
N ALA A 308 16.26 -11.73 8.10
CA ALA A 308 15.47 -12.42 9.13
C ALA A 308 14.49 -13.44 8.53
N ASP A 309 13.81 -13.07 7.44
CA ASP A 309 12.92 -13.94 6.68
C ASP A 309 13.68 -15.17 6.14
N LYS A 310 14.85 -14.97 5.51
CA LYS A 310 15.71 -16.08 5.05
C LYS A 310 16.19 -16.99 6.17
N ALA A 311 16.50 -16.44 7.32
CA ALA A 311 17.03 -17.20 8.46
C ALA A 311 15.94 -17.97 9.23
N ALA A 312 14.69 -17.72 8.93
CA ALA A 312 13.53 -18.32 9.60
C ALA A 312 13.06 -19.66 8.97
N HIS A 313 13.74 -20.12 7.93
CA HIS A 313 13.44 -21.38 7.24
C HIS A 313 13.99 -22.59 7.98
#